data_c4687e818b0056e13545f4930ea1c1c0
#
_entry.id   c4687e818b0056e13545f4930ea1c1c0
#
_cell.length_a   1.000
_cell.length_b   1.000
_cell.length_c   1.000
_cell.angle_alpha   90.00
_cell.angle_beta   90.00
_cell.angle_gamma   90.00
#
_symmetry.space_group_name_H-M   'P 1'
#
loop_
_entity.id
_entity.type
_entity.pdbx_description
1 polymer ?
#
loop_
_entity_poly.entity_id
_entity_poly.type
_entity_poly.pdbx_seq_one_letter_code
_entity_poly.pdbx_strand_id
1 'polypeptide(L)'
;MVKDNIDYDVLISRHYLEKSMIDGMVNLIVETIISENDYIIISSTKFPKEAVKSRFSKLDISHIEYVLECMNHNTTNIKNIKKYLLAALYNAPTTIDSYYKARVQHDMPELAN
;
A
#
# COMPACT_ATOMS: atom_id res chain seq x y z
N MET A 1 5.58 7.46 -14.35
CA MET A 1 4.99 6.13 -14.37
C MET A 1 4.37 5.75 -13.03
N VAL A 2 5.16 5.40 -12.03
CA VAL A 2 4.59 5.10 -10.70
C VAL A 2 3.90 6.34 -10.12
N LYS A 3 4.54 7.49 -10.17
CA LYS A 3 3.97 8.74 -9.66
C LYS A 3 2.69 9.14 -10.37
N ASP A 4 2.60 8.90 -11.67
CA ASP A 4 1.39 9.19 -12.44
C ASP A 4 0.26 8.27 -12.02
N ASN A 5 0.54 6.97 -11.83
CA ASN A 5 -0.47 5.99 -11.45
C ASN A 5 -1.09 6.28 -10.09
N ILE A 6 -0.33 6.84 -9.16
CA ILE A 6 -0.80 7.16 -7.81
C ILE A 6 -1.22 8.62 -7.64
N ASP A 7 -1.22 9.40 -8.72
CA ASP A 7 -1.51 10.84 -8.67
C ASP A 7 -0.67 11.55 -7.61
N TYR A 8 0.65 11.41 -7.75
CA TYR A 8 1.61 11.84 -6.73
C TYR A 8 1.40 13.29 -6.27
N ASP A 9 1.19 14.21 -7.19
CA ASP A 9 1.03 15.62 -6.84
C ASP A 9 -0.23 15.86 -6.00
N VAL A 10 -1.33 15.21 -6.34
CA VAL A 10 -2.58 15.27 -5.57
C VAL A 10 -2.36 14.67 -4.20
N LEU A 11 -1.69 13.52 -4.16
CA LEU A 11 -1.43 12.80 -2.90
C LEU A 11 -0.60 13.65 -1.94
N ILE A 12 0.47 14.27 -2.43
CA ILE A 12 1.31 15.15 -1.62
C ILE A 12 0.53 16.38 -1.16
N SER A 13 -0.32 16.93 -2.03
CA SER A 13 -1.17 18.07 -1.66
C SER A 13 -2.11 17.74 -0.50
N ARG A 14 -2.71 16.56 -0.52
CA ARG A 14 -3.61 16.10 0.53
C ARG A 14 -2.89 15.71 1.81
N HIS A 15 -1.67 15.20 1.71
CA HIS A 15 -0.93 14.57 2.81
C HIS A 15 0.48 15.13 2.91
N TYR A 16 0.62 16.45 2.86
CA TYR A 16 1.95 17.08 2.82
C TYR A 16 2.81 16.78 4.04
N LEU A 17 2.18 16.53 5.21
CA LEU A 17 2.90 16.16 6.42
C LEU A 17 3.47 14.75 6.36
N GLU A 18 2.97 13.93 5.43
CA GLU A 18 3.39 12.54 5.26
C GLU A 18 4.21 12.34 4.00
N LYS A 19 4.74 13.42 3.43
CA LYS A 19 5.51 13.36 2.17
C LYS A 19 6.66 12.37 2.25
N SER A 20 7.39 12.35 3.37
CA SER A 20 8.50 11.43 3.56
C SER A 20 8.08 9.97 3.47
N MET A 21 6.95 9.63 4.08
CA MET A 21 6.41 8.27 4.03
C MET A 21 5.95 7.91 2.62
N ILE A 22 5.29 8.85 1.93
CA ILE A 22 4.83 8.64 0.56
C ILE A 22 6.02 8.43 -0.37
N ASP A 23 7.07 9.25 -0.25
CA ASP A 23 8.28 9.10 -1.04
C ASP A 23 8.95 7.75 -0.77
N GLY A 24 8.94 7.30 0.48
CA GLY A 24 9.44 5.96 0.85
C GLY A 24 8.65 4.85 0.16
N MET A 25 7.34 4.97 0.10
CA MET A 25 6.50 4.01 -0.61
C MET A 25 6.79 3.99 -2.11
N VAL A 26 6.93 5.17 -2.73
CA VAL A 26 7.26 5.26 -4.15
C VAL A 26 8.60 4.59 -4.43
N ASN A 27 9.61 4.88 -3.61
CA ASN A 27 10.94 4.28 -3.78
C ASN A 27 10.88 2.76 -3.65
N LEU A 28 10.11 2.27 -2.69
CA LEU A 28 9.97 0.82 -2.48
C LEU A 28 9.29 0.14 -3.67
N ILE A 29 8.25 0.77 -4.22
CA ILE A 29 7.57 0.26 -5.41
C ILE A 29 8.53 0.21 -6.60
N VAL A 30 9.28 1.28 -6.81
CA VAL A 30 10.25 1.35 -7.91
C VAL A 30 11.34 0.30 -7.74
N GLU A 31 11.94 0.19 -6.54
CA GLU A 31 12.96 -0.82 -6.26
C GLU A 31 12.46 -2.23 -6.58
N THR A 32 11.22 -2.51 -6.22
CA THR A 32 10.62 -3.82 -6.44
C THR A 32 10.41 -4.09 -7.94
N ILE A 33 9.93 -3.09 -8.67
CA ILE A 33 9.69 -3.23 -10.11
C ILE A 33 10.98 -3.44 -10.89
N ILE A 34 12.06 -2.74 -10.52
CA ILE A 34 13.33 -2.84 -11.24
C ILE A 34 14.24 -3.96 -10.71
N SER A 35 13.83 -4.67 -9.67
CA SER A 35 14.62 -5.76 -9.11
C SER A 35 14.94 -6.81 -10.17
N GLU A 36 16.17 -7.30 -10.18
CA GLU A 36 16.60 -8.38 -11.10
C GLU A 36 16.40 -9.76 -10.51
N ASN A 37 15.96 -9.84 -9.25
CA ASN A 37 15.67 -11.12 -8.61
C ASN A 37 14.46 -11.79 -9.26
N ASP A 38 14.50 -13.10 -9.42
CA ASP A 38 13.38 -13.85 -10.00
C ASP A 38 12.18 -13.90 -9.06
N TYR A 39 12.43 -13.79 -7.76
CA TYR A 39 11.42 -13.88 -6.71
C TYR A 39 11.54 -12.72 -5.75
N ILE A 40 10.40 -12.29 -5.22
CA ILE A 40 10.32 -11.26 -4.19
C ILE A 40 9.73 -11.92 -2.94
N ILE A 41 10.35 -11.70 -1.79
CA ILE A 41 9.85 -12.27 -0.53
C ILE A 41 8.95 -11.23 0.14
N ILE A 42 7.70 -11.62 0.35
CA ILE A 42 6.69 -10.77 1.01
C ILE A 42 6.07 -11.62 2.11
N SER A 43 6.17 -11.16 3.36
CA SER A 43 5.64 -11.88 4.53
C SER A 43 6.14 -13.32 4.57
N SER A 44 7.43 -13.52 4.35
CA SER A 44 8.12 -14.82 4.36
C SER A 44 7.71 -15.77 3.24
N THR A 45 6.91 -15.32 2.28
CA THR A 45 6.50 -16.12 1.12
C THR A 45 7.20 -15.60 -0.14
N LYS A 46 7.69 -16.53 -0.95
CA LYS A 46 8.28 -16.19 -2.24
C LYS A 46 7.19 -16.01 -3.29
N PHE A 47 7.19 -14.86 -3.93
CA PHE A 47 6.29 -14.60 -5.06
C PHE A 47 7.11 -14.38 -6.33
N PRO A 48 6.68 -14.88 -7.48
CA PRO A 48 7.36 -14.58 -8.74
C PRO A 48 7.40 -13.08 -8.96
N LYS A 49 8.54 -12.57 -9.42
CA LYS A 49 8.72 -11.14 -9.67
C LYS A 49 7.61 -10.58 -10.55
N GLU A 50 7.21 -11.30 -11.59
CA GLU A 50 6.19 -10.81 -12.53
C GLU A 50 4.82 -10.65 -11.86
N ALA A 51 4.49 -11.53 -10.90
CA ALA A 51 3.24 -11.41 -10.14
C ALA A 51 3.24 -10.15 -9.26
N VAL A 52 4.35 -9.87 -8.59
CA VAL A 52 4.50 -8.68 -7.74
C VAL A 52 4.46 -7.42 -8.60
N LYS A 53 5.20 -7.42 -9.70
CA LYS A 53 5.26 -6.31 -10.64
C LYS A 53 3.88 -5.98 -11.21
N SER A 54 3.13 -7.01 -11.59
CA SER A 54 1.76 -6.84 -12.08
C SER A 54 0.85 -6.20 -11.04
N ARG A 55 0.95 -6.64 -9.79
CA ARG A 55 0.17 -6.04 -8.69
C ARG A 55 0.53 -4.60 -8.46
N PHE A 56 1.81 -4.30 -8.41
CA PHE A 56 2.27 -2.94 -8.14
C PHE A 56 1.91 -1.97 -9.27
N SER A 57 1.79 -2.45 -10.49
CA SER A 57 1.37 -1.61 -11.61
C SER A 57 -0.10 -1.19 -11.52
N LYS A 58 -0.88 -1.84 -10.68
CA LYS A 58 -2.29 -1.53 -10.47
C LYS A 58 -2.54 -0.60 -9.28
N LEU A 59 -1.50 -0.23 -8.55
CA LEU A 59 -1.65 0.67 -7.41
C LEU A 59 -2.04 2.07 -7.88
N ASP A 60 -3.03 2.65 -7.21
CA ASP A 60 -3.50 4.00 -7.48
C ASP A 60 -3.51 4.82 -6.18
N ILE A 61 -4.02 6.05 -6.26
CA ILE A 61 -4.06 6.95 -5.11
C ILE A 61 -4.83 6.35 -3.93
N SER A 62 -5.92 5.64 -4.21
CA SER A 62 -6.74 5.03 -3.16
C SER A 62 -5.96 4.01 -2.35
N HIS A 63 -5.12 3.21 -3.02
CA HIS A 63 -4.30 2.21 -2.36
C HIS A 63 -3.26 2.86 -1.45
N ILE A 64 -2.62 3.92 -1.92
CA ILE A 64 -1.62 4.63 -1.11
C ILE A 64 -2.28 5.29 0.09
N GLU A 65 -3.42 5.93 -0.09
CA GLU A 65 -4.16 6.54 1.02
C GLU A 65 -4.61 5.50 2.03
N TYR A 66 -5.02 4.34 1.56
CA TYR A 66 -5.38 3.21 2.42
C TYR A 66 -4.19 2.74 3.27
N VAL A 67 -3.02 2.58 2.66
CA VAL A 67 -1.82 2.16 3.39
C VAL A 67 -1.40 3.23 4.41
N LEU A 68 -1.49 4.52 4.06
CA LEU A 68 -1.24 5.61 5.00
C LEU A 68 -2.17 5.53 6.20
N GLU A 69 -3.45 5.27 5.96
CA GLU A 69 -4.44 5.15 7.03
C GLU A 69 -4.13 3.97 7.93
N CYS A 70 -3.75 2.82 7.35
CA CYS A 70 -3.35 1.65 8.13
C CYS A 70 -2.12 1.95 9.01
N MET A 71 -1.15 2.68 8.47
CA MET A 71 0.04 3.08 9.23
C MET A 71 -0.34 3.98 10.39
N ASN A 72 -1.23 4.93 10.17
CA ASN A 72 -1.66 5.89 11.20
C ASN A 72 -2.47 5.23 12.31
N HIS A 73 -3.22 4.17 11.98
CA HIS A 73 -4.00 3.44 12.98
C HIS A 73 -3.21 2.36 13.68
N ASN A 74 -2.05 2.00 13.17
CA ASN A 74 -1.21 0.97 13.77
C ASN A 74 -0.29 1.61 14.79
N THR A 75 -0.67 1.55 16.06
CA THR A 75 0.10 2.12 17.16
C THR A 75 1.13 1.15 17.71
N THR A 76 1.16 -0.08 17.23
CA THR A 76 2.13 -1.08 17.65
C THR A 76 3.50 -0.76 17.05
N ASN A 77 4.57 -1.09 17.77
CA ASN A 77 5.92 -0.94 17.24
C ASN A 77 6.13 -1.81 16.02
N ILE A 78 6.28 -1.18 14.86
CA ILE A 78 6.62 -1.87 13.63
C ILE A 78 8.14 -1.95 13.58
N LYS A 79 8.68 -3.16 13.79
CA LYS A 79 10.13 -3.38 13.87
C LYS A 79 10.82 -3.19 12.52
N ASN A 80 10.12 -3.50 11.43
CA ASN A 80 10.67 -3.37 10.09
C ASN A 80 9.64 -2.73 9.19
N ILE A 81 9.75 -1.41 9.06
CA ILE A 81 8.79 -0.61 8.28
C ILE A 81 8.81 -1.00 6.81
N LYS A 82 9.98 -1.28 6.26
CA LYS A 82 10.11 -1.65 4.84
C LYS A 82 9.35 -2.94 4.54
N LYS A 83 9.51 -3.95 5.40
CA LYS A 83 8.78 -5.22 5.25
C LYS A 83 7.28 -5.02 5.40
N TYR A 84 6.87 -4.22 6.37
CA TYR A 84 5.47 -3.91 6.59
C TYR A 84 4.86 -3.22 5.36
N LEU A 85 5.52 -2.19 4.86
CA LEU A 85 5.02 -1.44 3.70
C LEU A 85 4.96 -2.31 2.45
N LEU A 86 5.96 -3.16 2.24
CA LEU A 86 5.96 -4.06 1.08
C LEU A 86 4.75 -4.99 1.12
N ALA A 87 4.46 -5.57 2.28
CA ALA A 87 3.31 -6.44 2.45
C ALA A 87 1.99 -5.67 2.31
N ALA A 88 1.88 -4.49 2.92
CA ALA A 88 0.69 -3.67 2.87
C ALA A 88 0.37 -3.22 1.43
N LEU A 89 1.39 -2.77 0.70
CA LEU A 89 1.22 -2.35 -0.70
C LEU A 89 0.84 -3.53 -1.60
N TYR A 90 1.49 -4.68 -1.40
CA TYR A 90 1.18 -5.87 -2.19
C TYR A 90 -0.26 -6.32 -1.97
N ASN A 91 -0.75 -6.26 -0.74
CA ASN A 91 -2.08 -6.73 -0.38
C ASN A 91 -3.18 -5.67 -0.57
N ALA A 92 -2.81 -4.39 -0.71
CA ALA A 92 -3.79 -3.30 -0.79
C ALA A 92 -4.90 -3.54 -1.82
N PRO A 93 -4.62 -3.97 -3.07
CA PRO A 93 -5.68 -4.18 -4.04
C PRO A 93 -6.72 -5.22 -3.64
N THR A 94 -6.35 -6.17 -2.79
CA THR A 94 -7.28 -7.23 -2.35
C THR A 94 -7.92 -6.93 -1.01
N THR A 95 -7.30 -6.10 -0.16
CA THR A 95 -7.79 -5.87 1.20
C THR A 95 -8.55 -4.56 1.37
N ILE A 96 -8.41 -3.63 0.44
CA ILE A 96 -8.99 -2.29 0.57
C ILE A 96 -10.51 -2.33 0.71
N ASP A 97 -11.19 -3.10 -0.12
CA ASP A 97 -12.66 -3.20 -0.08
C ASP A 97 -13.14 -3.82 1.22
N SER A 98 -12.47 -4.88 1.66
CA SER A 98 -12.80 -5.56 2.91
C SER A 98 -12.60 -4.65 4.11
N TYR A 99 -11.54 -3.85 4.09
CA TYR A 99 -11.25 -2.91 5.16
C TYR A 99 -12.35 -1.85 5.28
N TYR A 100 -12.71 -1.20 4.18
CA TYR A 100 -13.74 -0.17 4.21
C TYR A 100 -15.13 -0.72 4.50
N LYS A 101 -15.42 -1.92 4.00
CA LYS A 101 -16.67 -2.60 4.30
C LYS A 101 -16.78 -2.90 5.80
N ALA A 102 -15.71 -3.36 6.41
CA ALA A 102 -15.68 -3.60 7.85
C ALA A 102 -15.89 -2.31 8.65
N ARG A 103 -15.31 -1.20 8.20
CA ARG A 103 -15.51 0.10 8.84
C ARG A 103 -16.96 0.57 8.74
N VAL A 104 -17.58 0.41 7.58
CA VAL A 104 -19.00 0.76 7.41
C VAL A 104 -19.88 -0.06 8.35
N GLN A 105 -19.62 -1.35 8.47
CA GLN A 105 -20.36 -2.22 9.39
C GLN A 105 -20.18 -1.81 10.84
N HIS A 106 -18.99 -1.34 11.20
CA HIS A 106 -18.72 -0.88 12.56
C HIS A 106 -19.39 0.45 12.86
N ASP A 107 -19.29 1.41 11.92
CA ASP A 107 -19.75 2.80 12.12
C ASP A 107 -21.26 2.94 11.85
N MET A 108 -21.80 2.20 10.89
CA MET A 108 -23.19 2.27 10.46
C MET A 108 -23.75 0.87 10.20
N PRO A 109 -23.98 0.09 11.26
CA PRO A 109 -24.40 -1.32 11.11
C PRO A 109 -25.70 -1.49 10.32
N GLU A 110 -26.63 -0.56 10.43
CA GLU A 110 -27.92 -0.63 9.75
C GLU A 110 -27.80 -0.50 8.24
N LEU A 111 -26.70 0.05 7.73
CA LEU A 111 -26.47 0.18 6.29
C LEU A 111 -25.75 -1.03 5.71
N ALA A 112 -25.24 -1.91 6.56
CA ALA A 112 -24.45 -3.06 6.14
C ALA A 112 -25.27 -4.29 5.83
N ASN A 113 -26.56 -4.27 6.13
CA ASN A 113 -27.46 -5.42 5.93
C ASN A 113 -27.95 -5.54 4.49
#